data_dec593015ad3f344f743916cfe0e5110
#
_entry.id   dec593015ad3f344f743916cfe0e5110
#
_cell.length_a   1.000
_cell.length_b   1.000
_cell.length_c   1.000
_cell.angle_alpha   90.00
_cell.angle_beta   90.00
_cell.angle_gamma   90.00
#
_symmetry.space_group_name_H-M   'P 1'
#
loop_
_entity.id
_entity.type
_entity.pdbx_description
1 polymer ?
#
loop_
_entity_poly.entity_id
_entity_poly.type
_entity_poly.pdbx_seq_one_letter_code
_entity_poly.pdbx_strand_id
1 'polypeptide(L)'
;RRVVVIGHRKGRTTKENVRRNFGSPHPEGFRKARRAMLLAAKFGLPVVTLLDTAGAYPGLEDEERGQAWAIAECLATLSDLPVPVVVVGIGEGGSGGALAIGFGDRLIMLENAYYSVISPEMCAVILYKDAGRAAESASALALTADDLVRLGIADEIVPEPPGGAHRDPAPVVAEVGVRIAQALDALSATGAADLQRQRYERLRAIGVFDESAG
;
A
#
# COMPACT_ATOMS: atom_id res chain seq x y z
N ARG A 1 -18.93 12.65 2.69
CA ARG A 1 -19.03 11.18 2.90
C ARG A 1 -18.21 10.79 4.14
N ARG A 2 -18.73 9.89 4.97
CA ARG A 2 -17.99 9.31 6.09
C ARG A 2 -17.16 8.13 5.59
N VAL A 3 -15.89 8.08 5.98
CA VAL A 3 -14.94 7.01 5.63
C VAL A 3 -14.05 6.70 6.84
N VAL A 4 -13.47 5.52 6.88
CA VAL A 4 -12.37 5.19 7.81
C VAL A 4 -11.07 5.40 7.06
N VAL A 5 -10.17 6.23 7.62
CA VAL A 5 -8.84 6.48 7.05
C VAL A 5 -7.78 5.80 7.92
N ILE A 6 -6.92 5.02 7.30
CA ILE A 6 -5.79 4.32 7.91
C ILE A 6 -4.53 4.72 7.14
N GLY A 7 -3.45 5.06 7.82
CA GLY A 7 -2.24 5.44 7.10
C GLY A 7 -0.98 5.33 7.95
N HIS A 8 0.13 5.17 7.28
CA HIS A 8 1.45 5.29 7.88
C HIS A 8 1.72 6.76 8.22
N ARG A 9 2.54 6.99 9.21
CA ARG A 9 2.88 8.34 9.63
C ARG A 9 4.37 8.50 9.87
N LYS A 10 5.04 9.20 8.97
CA LYS A 10 6.40 9.71 9.15
C LYS A 10 6.41 11.00 9.97
N GLY A 11 7.57 11.37 10.47
CA GLY A 11 7.79 12.66 11.11
C GLY A 11 8.14 13.75 10.09
N ARG A 12 8.02 15.02 10.51
CA ARG A 12 8.48 16.18 9.74
C ARG A 12 9.92 16.59 10.06
N THR A 13 10.45 16.10 11.16
CA THR A 13 11.82 16.34 11.62
C THR A 13 12.51 15.01 11.90
N THR A 14 13.85 14.99 11.94
CA THR A 14 14.63 13.79 12.29
C THR A 14 14.20 13.22 13.64
N LYS A 15 14.00 14.08 14.66
CA LYS A 15 13.54 13.66 15.99
C LYS A 15 12.17 12.97 15.95
N GLU A 16 11.24 13.51 15.15
CA GLU A 16 9.92 12.89 14.96
C GLU A 16 10.01 11.59 14.18
N ASN A 17 10.88 11.52 13.16
CA ASN A 17 11.10 10.30 12.41
C ASN A 17 11.63 9.17 13.29
N VAL A 18 12.65 9.45 14.13
CA VAL A 18 13.14 8.48 15.11
C VAL A 18 12.01 8.02 16.04
N ARG A 19 11.21 8.94 16.59
CA ARG A 19 10.07 8.61 17.46
C ARG A 19 9.00 7.75 16.78
N ARG A 20 8.91 7.82 15.46
CA ARG A 20 7.90 7.10 14.64
C ARG A 20 8.51 5.96 13.82
N ASN A 21 9.70 5.53 14.15
CA ASN A 21 10.44 4.48 13.46
C ASN A 21 10.48 4.71 11.94
N PHE A 22 10.62 5.97 11.49
CA PHE A 22 10.62 6.33 10.06
C PHE A 22 9.37 5.83 9.30
N GLY A 23 8.24 5.71 9.98
CA GLY A 23 7.01 5.21 9.40
C GLY A 23 6.85 3.70 9.43
N SER A 24 7.81 2.96 9.97
CA SER A 24 7.75 1.50 10.09
C SER A 24 6.90 1.08 11.30
N PRO A 25 5.74 0.41 11.08
CA PRO A 25 4.85 0.06 12.17
C PRO A 25 5.38 -1.12 13.00
N HIS A 26 5.09 -1.07 14.30
CA HIS A 26 5.13 -2.23 15.19
C HIS A 26 3.86 -3.09 15.06
N PRO A 27 3.81 -4.33 15.59
CA PRO A 27 2.63 -5.20 15.54
C PRO A 27 1.34 -4.52 16.04
N GLU A 28 1.46 -3.65 17.03
CA GLU A 28 0.34 -2.90 17.60
C GLU A 28 -0.28 -1.91 16.59
N GLY A 29 0.54 -1.38 15.67
CA GLY A 29 0.06 -0.55 14.57
C GLY A 29 -0.84 -1.31 13.61
N PHE A 30 -0.45 -2.52 13.22
CA PHE A 30 -1.25 -3.40 12.37
C PHE A 30 -2.53 -3.87 13.08
N ARG A 31 -2.46 -4.27 14.36
CA ARG A 31 -3.64 -4.62 15.15
C ARG A 31 -4.61 -3.45 15.28
N LYS A 32 -4.10 -2.21 15.40
CA LYS A 32 -4.93 -1.00 15.38
C LYS A 32 -5.58 -0.78 14.02
N ALA A 33 -4.85 -0.97 12.93
CA ALA A 33 -5.38 -0.87 11.57
C ALA A 33 -6.51 -1.90 11.35
N ARG A 34 -6.27 -3.17 11.70
CA ARG A 34 -7.29 -4.22 11.63
C ARG A 34 -8.54 -3.88 12.42
N ARG A 35 -8.40 -3.38 13.64
CA ARG A 35 -9.56 -2.95 14.45
C ARG A 35 -10.36 -1.85 13.75
N ALA A 36 -9.69 -0.91 13.08
CA ALA A 36 -10.35 0.15 12.31
C ALA A 36 -11.07 -0.41 11.08
N MET A 37 -10.49 -1.40 10.39
CA MET A 37 -11.11 -2.11 9.27
C MET A 37 -12.39 -2.84 9.72
N LEU A 38 -12.33 -3.57 10.82
CA LEU A 38 -13.50 -4.27 11.40
C LEU A 38 -14.60 -3.29 11.85
N LEU A 39 -14.22 -2.12 12.35
CA LEU A 39 -15.16 -1.05 12.67
C LEU A 39 -15.83 -0.51 11.40
N ALA A 40 -15.06 -0.32 10.32
CA ALA A 40 -15.58 0.09 9.01
C ALA A 40 -16.61 -0.93 8.49
N ALA A 41 -16.29 -2.22 8.52
CA ALA A 41 -17.21 -3.30 8.15
C ALA A 41 -18.50 -3.25 8.97
N LYS A 42 -18.38 -3.12 10.29
CA LYS A 42 -19.55 -3.07 11.21
C LYS A 42 -20.51 -1.93 10.89
N PHE A 43 -19.99 -0.78 10.48
CA PHE A 43 -20.81 0.42 10.21
C PHE A 43 -21.04 0.70 8.71
N GLY A 44 -20.64 -0.21 7.83
CA GLY A 44 -20.78 -0.03 6.39
C GLY A 44 -20.03 1.19 5.84
N LEU A 45 -18.87 1.52 6.42
CA LEU A 45 -18.06 2.67 6.03
C LEU A 45 -16.95 2.24 5.07
N PRO A 46 -16.77 2.94 3.93
CA PRO A 46 -15.60 2.71 3.08
C PRO A 46 -14.28 2.92 3.83
N VAL A 47 -13.25 2.20 3.41
CA VAL A 47 -11.88 2.32 3.93
C VAL A 47 -11.00 3.01 2.89
N VAL A 48 -10.23 3.98 3.34
CA VAL A 48 -9.16 4.61 2.57
C VAL A 48 -7.84 4.35 3.30
N THR A 49 -6.86 3.80 2.61
CA THR A 49 -5.53 3.58 3.18
C THR A 49 -4.49 4.45 2.51
N LEU A 50 -3.52 4.96 3.28
CA LEU A 50 -2.43 5.82 2.80
C LEU A 50 -1.10 5.12 3.09
N LEU A 51 -0.35 4.78 2.03
CA LEU A 51 0.93 4.07 2.14
C LEU A 51 2.10 5.04 2.17
N ASP A 52 2.90 4.98 3.23
CA ASP A 52 4.19 5.67 3.32
C ASP A 52 5.08 5.01 4.38
N THR A 53 5.64 3.86 4.05
CA THR A 53 6.54 3.09 4.90
C THR A 53 7.59 2.34 4.08
N ALA A 54 8.81 2.28 4.57
CA ALA A 54 9.85 1.42 4.02
C ALA A 54 9.59 -0.09 4.31
N GLY A 55 8.73 -0.39 5.28
CA GLY A 55 8.39 -1.76 5.69
C GLY A 55 7.94 -1.83 7.14
N ALA A 56 7.60 -3.03 7.59
CA ALA A 56 7.36 -3.29 9.01
C ALA A 56 8.65 -3.15 9.81
N TYR A 57 8.57 -2.74 11.07
CA TYR A 57 9.76 -2.61 11.91
C TYR A 57 10.42 -3.99 12.16
N PRO A 58 11.72 -4.15 11.85
CA PRO A 58 12.38 -5.45 11.84
C PRO A 58 13.06 -5.80 13.18
N GLY A 59 12.48 -5.39 14.31
CA GLY A 59 13.05 -5.63 15.63
C GLY A 59 12.75 -7.04 16.16
N LEU A 60 13.68 -7.65 16.91
CA LEU A 60 13.47 -8.94 17.56
C LEU A 60 12.23 -8.93 18.45
N GLU A 61 12.06 -7.87 19.23
CA GLU A 61 10.88 -7.70 20.10
C GLU A 61 9.56 -7.67 19.32
N ASP A 62 9.58 -7.19 18.07
CA ASP A 62 8.41 -7.17 17.20
C ASP A 62 8.08 -8.55 16.67
N GLU A 63 9.10 -9.35 16.33
CA GLU A 63 8.94 -10.76 15.98
C GLU A 63 8.30 -11.53 17.14
N GLU A 64 8.80 -11.36 18.35
CA GLU A 64 8.26 -11.99 19.57
C GLU A 64 6.82 -11.59 19.84
N ARG A 65 6.42 -10.35 19.51
CA ARG A 65 5.05 -9.88 19.62
C ARG A 65 4.18 -10.21 18.40
N GLY A 66 4.70 -10.98 17.45
CA GLY A 66 3.97 -11.50 16.30
C GLY A 66 3.77 -10.47 15.18
N GLN A 67 4.85 -9.85 14.69
CA GLN A 67 4.84 -8.91 13.58
C GLN A 67 4.22 -9.52 12.32
N ALA A 68 4.73 -10.67 11.88
CA ALA A 68 4.21 -11.36 10.70
C ALA A 68 2.74 -11.80 10.87
N TRP A 69 2.37 -12.25 12.06
CA TRP A 69 0.99 -12.61 12.37
C TRP A 69 0.03 -11.41 12.25
N ALA A 70 0.41 -10.25 12.80
CA ALA A 70 -0.41 -9.04 12.74
C ALA A 70 -0.60 -8.54 11.29
N ILE A 71 0.43 -8.67 10.45
CA ILE A 71 0.37 -8.40 9.02
C ILE A 71 -0.61 -9.38 8.34
N ALA A 72 -0.46 -10.68 8.57
CA ALA A 72 -1.34 -11.70 7.98
C ALA A 72 -2.81 -11.50 8.36
N GLU A 73 -3.10 -11.14 9.61
CA GLU A 73 -4.47 -10.80 10.05
C GLU A 73 -5.04 -9.58 9.33
N CYS A 74 -4.22 -8.57 9.03
CA CYS A 74 -4.65 -7.42 8.21
C CYS A 74 -4.99 -7.85 6.78
N LEU A 75 -4.15 -8.68 6.17
CA LEU A 75 -4.38 -9.21 4.81
C LEU A 75 -5.68 -10.00 4.74
N ALA A 76 -5.88 -10.95 5.66
CA ALA A 76 -7.12 -11.72 5.74
C ALA A 76 -8.35 -10.81 5.93
N THR A 77 -8.22 -9.80 6.80
CA THR A 77 -9.32 -8.85 7.03
C THR A 77 -9.63 -8.03 5.77
N LEU A 78 -8.62 -7.50 5.06
CA LEU A 78 -8.83 -6.75 3.81
C LEU A 78 -9.48 -7.59 2.73
N SER A 79 -9.10 -8.87 2.61
CA SER A 79 -9.69 -9.80 1.63
C SER A 79 -11.21 -9.92 1.82
N ASP A 80 -11.67 -9.98 3.08
CA ASP A 80 -13.06 -10.25 3.44
C ASP A 80 -13.90 -8.99 3.73
N LEU A 81 -13.31 -7.79 3.62
CA LEU A 81 -14.06 -6.56 3.91
C LEU A 81 -15.26 -6.39 2.97
N PRO A 82 -16.50 -6.28 3.53
CA PRO A 82 -17.72 -6.13 2.74
C PRO A 82 -17.99 -4.67 2.32
N VAL A 83 -16.97 -3.81 2.37
CA VAL A 83 -17.04 -2.37 2.06
C VAL A 83 -15.95 -1.99 1.07
N PRO A 84 -16.13 -0.91 0.30
CA PRO A 84 -15.10 -0.40 -0.61
C PRO A 84 -13.79 -0.09 0.09
N VAL A 85 -12.67 -0.47 -0.52
CA VAL A 85 -11.30 -0.20 -0.07
C VAL A 85 -10.53 0.50 -1.19
N VAL A 86 -10.14 1.75 -0.93
CA VAL A 86 -9.29 2.54 -1.83
C VAL A 86 -7.93 2.75 -1.17
N VAL A 87 -6.89 2.33 -1.85
CA VAL A 87 -5.50 2.43 -1.42
C VAL A 87 -4.83 3.58 -2.16
N VAL A 88 -4.04 4.39 -1.47
CA VAL A 88 -3.26 5.47 -2.07
C VAL A 88 -1.79 5.33 -1.66
N GLY A 89 -0.92 5.09 -2.62
CA GLY A 89 0.54 5.17 -2.45
C GLY A 89 0.98 6.63 -2.50
N ILE A 90 1.34 7.19 -1.34
CA ILE A 90 1.73 8.60 -1.22
C ILE A 90 3.24 8.81 -1.07
N GLY A 91 4.00 7.74 -1.00
CA GLY A 91 5.45 7.74 -0.85
C GLY A 91 5.99 6.33 -0.94
N GLU A 92 6.67 5.87 0.09
CA GLU A 92 7.24 4.53 0.12
C GLU A 92 6.18 3.47 0.40
N GLY A 93 6.12 2.45 -0.45
CA GLY A 93 5.28 1.27 -0.30
C GLY A 93 6.14 0.01 -0.13
N GLY A 94 6.79 -0.15 1.04
CA GLY A 94 7.78 -1.22 1.26
C GLY A 94 7.21 -2.48 1.90
N SER A 95 7.47 -3.62 1.25
CA SER A 95 7.35 -4.97 1.82
C SER A 95 5.99 -5.28 2.48
N GLY A 96 5.98 -6.23 3.41
CA GLY A 96 4.79 -6.62 4.18
C GLY A 96 4.19 -5.48 5.01
N GLY A 97 5.01 -4.49 5.39
CA GLY A 97 4.53 -3.31 6.12
C GLY A 97 3.53 -2.49 5.32
N ALA A 98 3.83 -2.23 4.05
CA ALA A 98 2.91 -1.57 3.14
C ALA A 98 1.75 -2.51 2.76
N LEU A 99 2.04 -3.77 2.43
CA LEU A 99 1.05 -4.73 1.97
C LEU A 99 -0.08 -4.96 2.99
N ALA A 100 0.24 -4.93 4.30
CA ALA A 100 -0.74 -5.13 5.38
C ALA A 100 -1.97 -4.21 5.30
N ILE A 101 -1.82 -3.02 4.68
CA ILE A 101 -2.92 -2.11 4.42
C ILE A 101 -2.97 -1.68 2.95
N GLY A 102 -2.22 -2.34 2.09
CA GLY A 102 -1.83 -1.91 0.75
C GLY A 102 -2.55 -2.58 -0.41
N PHE A 103 -3.59 -3.37 -0.18
CA PHE A 103 -4.40 -3.88 -1.27
C PHE A 103 -5.89 -3.63 -1.04
N GLY A 104 -6.63 -3.53 -2.13
CA GLY A 104 -8.06 -3.22 -2.08
C GLY A 104 -8.70 -3.27 -3.46
N ASP A 105 -9.81 -2.56 -3.60
CA ASP A 105 -10.58 -2.52 -4.84
C ASP A 105 -9.98 -1.55 -5.87
N ARG A 106 -9.24 -0.53 -5.39
CA ARG A 106 -8.49 0.45 -6.21
C ARG A 106 -7.17 0.79 -5.53
N LEU A 107 -6.12 0.93 -6.36
CA LEU A 107 -4.81 1.44 -5.96
C LEU A 107 -4.47 2.67 -6.80
N ILE A 108 -4.39 3.82 -6.15
CA ILE A 108 -3.99 5.11 -6.71
C ILE A 108 -2.55 5.36 -6.27
N MET A 109 -1.66 5.78 -7.17
CA MET A 109 -0.27 6.10 -6.84
C MET A 109 0.02 7.58 -7.08
N LEU A 110 0.75 8.24 -6.19
CA LEU A 110 1.42 9.48 -6.58
C LEU A 110 2.56 9.16 -7.56
N GLU A 111 2.84 10.08 -8.46
CA GLU A 111 3.82 9.91 -9.56
C GLU A 111 5.19 9.44 -9.07
N ASN A 112 5.67 9.99 -7.95
CA ASN A 112 6.97 9.64 -7.38
C ASN A 112 6.89 8.59 -6.26
N ALA A 113 5.73 8.00 -6.01
CA ALA A 113 5.59 6.90 -5.07
C ALA A 113 6.08 5.59 -5.70
N TYR A 114 6.51 4.66 -4.85
CA TYR A 114 6.84 3.31 -5.28
C TYR A 114 6.12 2.25 -4.44
N TYR A 115 5.99 1.04 -4.99
CA TYR A 115 5.47 -0.10 -4.25
C TYR A 115 6.25 -1.36 -4.62
N SER A 116 6.90 -1.96 -3.63
CA SER A 116 7.80 -3.10 -3.85
C SER A 116 7.81 -4.06 -2.68
N VAL A 117 7.99 -5.34 -2.98
CA VAL A 117 8.13 -6.40 -1.96
C VAL A 117 9.40 -6.26 -1.13
N ILE A 118 10.46 -5.64 -1.68
CA ILE A 118 11.79 -5.54 -1.08
C ILE A 118 12.50 -4.29 -1.60
N SER A 119 13.48 -3.77 -0.85
CA SER A 119 14.33 -2.70 -1.37
C SER A 119 15.28 -3.21 -2.47
N PRO A 120 15.65 -2.37 -3.45
CA PRO A 120 16.60 -2.73 -4.50
C PRO A 120 17.93 -3.26 -3.96
N GLU A 121 18.44 -2.67 -2.87
CA GLU A 121 19.69 -3.07 -2.23
C GLU A 121 19.61 -4.50 -1.67
N MET A 122 18.53 -4.80 -0.95
CA MET A 122 18.33 -6.14 -0.40
C MET A 122 18.04 -7.16 -1.49
N CYS A 123 17.33 -6.80 -2.53
CA CYS A 123 17.12 -7.62 -3.71
C CYS A 123 18.47 -7.98 -4.37
N ALA A 124 19.34 -6.99 -4.55
CA ALA A 124 20.68 -7.19 -5.11
C ALA A 124 21.53 -8.12 -4.25
N VAL A 125 21.49 -7.95 -2.93
CA VAL A 125 22.20 -8.85 -2.00
C VAL A 125 21.70 -10.29 -2.12
N ILE A 126 20.39 -10.50 -2.22
CA ILE A 126 19.81 -11.86 -2.29
C ILE A 126 20.14 -12.52 -3.64
N LEU A 127 19.90 -11.82 -4.76
CA LEU A 127 20.05 -12.39 -6.09
C LEU A 127 21.51 -12.44 -6.56
N TYR A 128 22.28 -11.39 -6.32
CA TYR A 128 23.62 -11.21 -6.88
C TYR A 128 24.75 -11.31 -5.85
N LYS A 129 24.40 -11.36 -4.55
CA LYS A 129 25.39 -11.30 -3.45
C LYS A 129 26.21 -9.99 -3.45
N ASP A 130 25.68 -8.94 -4.05
CA ASP A 130 26.34 -7.64 -4.25
C ASP A 130 25.34 -6.48 -4.16
N ALA A 131 25.40 -5.71 -3.09
CA ALA A 131 24.56 -4.52 -2.89
C ALA A 131 24.83 -3.41 -3.92
N GLY A 132 26.00 -3.38 -4.54
CA GLY A 132 26.37 -2.41 -5.58
C GLY A 132 25.52 -2.53 -6.86
N ARG A 133 24.80 -3.67 -7.05
CA ARG A 133 23.87 -3.89 -8.17
C ARG A 133 22.43 -3.43 -7.89
N ALA A 134 22.23 -2.55 -6.90
CA ALA A 134 20.91 -2.05 -6.53
C ALA A 134 20.15 -1.38 -7.72
N ALA A 135 20.86 -0.65 -8.59
CA ALA A 135 20.23 -0.03 -9.76
C ALA A 135 19.65 -1.06 -10.75
N GLU A 136 20.36 -2.16 -10.97
CA GLU A 136 19.87 -3.27 -11.79
C GLU A 136 18.65 -3.95 -11.16
N SER A 137 18.70 -4.18 -9.85
CA SER A 137 17.57 -4.71 -9.11
C SER A 137 16.36 -3.79 -9.14
N ALA A 138 16.54 -2.47 -9.02
CA ALA A 138 15.45 -1.50 -9.09
C ALA A 138 14.73 -1.57 -10.46
N SER A 139 15.49 -1.68 -11.54
CA SER A 139 14.94 -1.83 -12.89
C SER A 139 14.16 -3.16 -13.05
N ALA A 140 14.69 -4.24 -12.49
CA ALA A 140 14.03 -5.56 -12.56
C ALA A 140 12.78 -5.65 -11.69
N LEU A 141 12.75 -4.95 -10.55
CA LEU A 141 11.60 -4.92 -9.64
C LEU A 141 10.41 -4.16 -10.20
N ALA A 142 10.63 -3.27 -11.18
CA ALA A 142 9.56 -2.49 -11.82
C ALA A 142 8.63 -1.83 -10.78
N LEU A 143 9.20 -1.05 -9.85
CA LEU A 143 8.55 -0.59 -8.61
C LEU A 143 7.92 0.80 -8.73
N THR A 144 8.09 1.50 -9.85
CA THR A 144 7.58 2.87 -10.04
C THR A 144 6.06 2.86 -10.29
N ALA A 145 5.42 4.02 -10.11
CA ALA A 145 3.99 4.16 -10.37
C ALA A 145 3.63 3.78 -11.82
N ASP A 146 4.43 4.20 -12.80
CA ASP A 146 4.25 3.85 -14.23
C ASP A 146 4.35 2.33 -14.45
N ASP A 147 5.35 1.68 -13.85
CA ASP A 147 5.51 0.23 -13.94
C ASP A 147 4.31 -0.50 -13.35
N LEU A 148 3.83 -0.06 -12.19
CA LEU A 148 2.72 -0.68 -11.49
C LEU A 148 1.40 -0.56 -12.28
N VAL A 149 1.18 0.57 -12.95
CA VAL A 149 0.03 0.73 -13.86
C VAL A 149 0.18 -0.17 -15.08
N ARG A 150 1.36 -0.22 -15.70
CA ARG A 150 1.67 -1.10 -16.83
C ARG A 150 1.47 -2.57 -16.49
N LEU A 151 1.78 -2.99 -15.25
CA LEU A 151 1.61 -4.36 -14.76
C LEU A 151 0.18 -4.65 -14.25
N GLY A 152 -0.74 -3.70 -14.29
CA GLY A 152 -2.11 -3.86 -13.81
C GLY A 152 -2.23 -3.97 -12.27
N ILE A 153 -1.20 -3.58 -11.54
CA ILE A 153 -1.18 -3.55 -10.07
C ILE A 153 -1.83 -2.27 -9.54
N ALA A 154 -1.43 -1.11 -10.09
CA ALA A 154 -2.07 0.17 -9.81
C ALA A 154 -3.09 0.53 -10.89
N ASP A 155 -4.12 1.29 -10.52
CA ASP A 155 -5.20 1.68 -11.43
C ASP A 155 -4.95 3.05 -12.06
N GLU A 156 -4.33 3.97 -11.33
CA GLU A 156 -4.08 5.34 -11.82
C GLU A 156 -2.93 6.03 -11.10
N ILE A 157 -2.41 7.06 -11.74
CA ILE A 157 -1.34 7.92 -11.21
C ILE A 157 -1.89 9.34 -11.02
N VAL A 158 -1.59 9.91 -9.87
CA VAL A 158 -1.80 11.33 -9.59
C VAL A 158 -0.48 12.07 -9.83
N PRO A 159 -0.44 13.01 -10.78
CA PRO A 159 0.78 13.75 -11.08
C PRO A 159 1.19 14.65 -9.91
N GLU A 160 2.50 14.86 -9.80
CA GLU A 160 3.07 15.73 -8.79
C GLU A 160 3.69 16.98 -9.42
N PRO A 161 3.75 18.10 -8.69
CA PRO A 161 4.44 19.29 -9.16
C PRO A 161 5.95 19.03 -9.29
N PRO A 162 6.66 19.80 -10.12
CA PRO A 162 8.12 19.70 -10.25
C PRO A 162 8.81 19.74 -8.88
N GLY A 163 9.60 18.72 -8.56
CA GLY A 163 10.27 18.54 -7.29
C GLY A 163 9.46 17.80 -6.22
N GLY A 164 8.27 17.28 -6.56
CA GLY A 164 7.46 16.40 -5.72
C GLY A 164 6.39 17.10 -4.87
N ALA A 165 5.43 16.32 -4.39
CA ALA A 165 4.26 16.80 -3.64
C ALA A 165 4.62 17.65 -2.39
N HIS A 166 5.78 17.43 -1.78
CA HIS A 166 6.21 18.19 -0.61
C HIS A 166 6.52 19.67 -0.90
N ARG A 167 6.75 20.04 -2.16
CA ARG A 167 6.99 21.43 -2.60
C ARG A 167 5.72 22.25 -2.65
N ASP A 168 4.65 21.64 -3.14
CA ASP A 168 3.31 22.25 -3.18
C ASP A 168 2.25 21.16 -2.91
N PRO A 169 1.97 20.86 -1.63
CA PRO A 169 1.08 19.77 -1.27
C PRO A 169 -0.40 20.05 -1.51
N ALA A 170 -0.82 21.33 -1.54
CA ALA A 170 -2.23 21.65 -1.57
C ALA A 170 -2.97 21.15 -2.83
N PRO A 171 -2.48 21.36 -4.06
CA PRO A 171 -3.13 20.83 -5.26
C PRO A 171 -3.08 19.30 -5.31
N VAL A 172 -1.99 18.69 -4.86
CA VAL A 172 -1.87 17.21 -4.84
C VAL A 172 -2.89 16.59 -3.88
N VAL A 173 -3.03 17.15 -2.67
CA VAL A 173 -4.04 16.68 -1.69
C VAL A 173 -5.46 16.85 -2.24
N ALA A 174 -5.74 17.97 -2.92
CA ALA A 174 -7.04 18.20 -3.54
C ALA A 174 -7.33 17.16 -4.64
N GLU A 175 -6.36 16.91 -5.53
CA GLU A 175 -6.50 15.92 -6.61
C GLU A 175 -6.68 14.50 -6.07
N VAL A 176 -5.87 14.08 -5.10
CA VAL A 176 -6.03 12.79 -4.42
C VAL A 176 -7.43 12.67 -3.81
N GLY A 177 -7.94 13.74 -3.19
CA GLY A 177 -9.29 13.77 -2.65
C GLY A 177 -10.37 13.55 -3.71
N VAL A 178 -10.21 14.14 -4.90
CA VAL A 178 -11.10 13.96 -6.05
C VAL A 178 -11.06 12.51 -6.53
N ARG A 179 -9.86 11.93 -6.73
CA ARG A 179 -9.70 10.53 -7.18
C ARG A 179 -10.29 9.53 -6.20
N ILE A 180 -10.06 9.72 -4.91
CA ILE A 180 -10.68 8.88 -3.86
C ILE A 180 -12.21 8.97 -3.95
N ALA A 181 -12.77 10.17 -4.09
CA ALA A 181 -14.22 10.34 -4.18
C ALA A 181 -14.81 9.62 -5.40
N GLN A 182 -14.18 9.77 -6.57
CA GLN A 182 -14.57 9.10 -7.81
C GLN A 182 -14.50 7.57 -7.69
N ALA A 183 -13.40 7.04 -7.12
CA ALA A 183 -13.24 5.61 -6.89
C ALA A 183 -14.34 5.07 -5.94
N LEU A 184 -14.61 5.77 -4.85
CA LEU A 184 -15.67 5.41 -3.91
C LEU A 184 -17.06 5.51 -4.51
N ASP A 185 -17.32 6.47 -5.40
CA ASP A 185 -18.62 6.59 -6.11
C ASP A 185 -18.83 5.40 -7.04
N ALA A 186 -17.80 5.03 -7.81
CA ALA A 186 -17.85 3.87 -8.70
C ALA A 186 -18.08 2.55 -7.93
N LEU A 187 -17.44 2.38 -6.77
CA LEU A 187 -17.55 1.17 -5.97
C LEU A 187 -18.83 1.10 -5.14
N SER A 188 -19.47 2.24 -4.85
CA SER A 188 -20.63 2.30 -3.95
C SER A 188 -21.89 1.62 -4.50
N ALA A 189 -21.95 1.41 -5.81
CA ALA A 189 -23.07 0.71 -6.47
C ALA A 189 -22.90 -0.83 -6.42
N THR A 190 -21.72 -1.33 -6.03
CA THR A 190 -21.39 -2.75 -6.00
C THR A 190 -21.79 -3.36 -4.66
N GLY A 191 -22.52 -4.48 -4.69
CA GLY A 191 -22.91 -5.21 -3.48
C GLY A 191 -21.69 -5.84 -2.79
N ALA A 192 -21.79 -6.09 -1.48
CA ALA A 192 -20.68 -6.59 -0.66
C ALA A 192 -20.03 -7.88 -1.21
N ALA A 193 -20.84 -8.87 -1.58
CA ALA A 193 -20.36 -10.13 -2.13
C ALA A 193 -19.62 -9.95 -3.47
N ASP A 194 -20.11 -9.03 -4.31
CA ASP A 194 -19.46 -8.71 -5.59
C ASP A 194 -18.17 -7.93 -5.40
N LEU A 195 -18.09 -7.02 -4.40
CA LEU A 195 -16.85 -6.35 -4.04
C LEU A 195 -15.76 -7.36 -3.63
N GLN A 196 -16.10 -8.29 -2.74
CA GLN A 196 -15.17 -9.33 -2.29
C GLN A 196 -14.70 -10.21 -3.46
N ARG A 197 -15.64 -10.66 -4.31
CA ARG A 197 -15.33 -11.46 -5.50
C ARG A 197 -14.44 -10.70 -6.48
N GLN A 198 -14.79 -9.46 -6.84
CA GLN A 198 -14.01 -8.63 -7.77
C GLN A 198 -12.60 -8.33 -7.22
N ARG A 199 -12.47 -8.08 -5.91
CA ARG A 199 -11.17 -7.89 -5.23
C ARG A 199 -10.31 -9.15 -5.36
N TYR A 200 -10.89 -10.32 -5.10
CA TYR A 200 -10.20 -11.60 -5.27
C TYR A 200 -9.76 -11.82 -6.72
N GLU A 201 -10.68 -11.66 -7.68
CA GLU A 201 -10.40 -11.82 -9.12
C GLU A 201 -9.30 -10.87 -9.58
N ARG A 202 -9.34 -9.61 -9.16
CA ARG A 202 -8.31 -8.61 -9.46
C ARG A 202 -6.92 -9.05 -8.98
N LEU A 203 -6.82 -9.51 -7.75
CA LEU A 203 -5.54 -9.98 -7.20
C LEU A 203 -5.03 -11.25 -7.91
N ARG A 204 -5.94 -12.15 -8.27
CA ARG A 204 -5.59 -13.37 -9.00
C ARG A 204 -5.16 -13.11 -10.44
N ALA A 205 -5.58 -12.01 -11.03
CA ALA A 205 -5.21 -11.62 -12.38
C ALA A 205 -3.85 -10.93 -12.49
N ILE A 206 -3.20 -10.61 -11.36
CA ILE A 206 -1.86 -9.99 -11.36
C ILE A 206 -0.83 -11.03 -11.83
N GLY A 207 -0.05 -10.65 -12.82
CA GLY A 207 1.01 -11.46 -13.41
C GLY A 207 0.61 -12.04 -14.77
N VAL A 208 1.64 -12.25 -15.61
CA VAL A 208 1.50 -12.88 -16.92
C VAL A 208 2.24 -14.21 -16.86
N PHE A 209 1.58 -15.28 -17.23
CA PHE A 209 2.19 -16.61 -17.36
C PHE A 209 1.80 -17.22 -18.70
N ASP A 210 2.69 -18.03 -19.26
CA ASP A 210 2.48 -18.74 -20.51
C ASP A 210 2.28 -20.24 -20.21
N GLU A 211 1.10 -20.77 -20.55
CA GLU A 211 0.78 -22.20 -20.40
C GLU A 211 1.32 -23.05 -21.57
N SER A 212 1.85 -22.42 -22.63
CA SER A 212 2.32 -23.12 -23.82
C SER A 212 3.69 -23.77 -23.68
N ALA A 213 4.38 -23.64 -22.55
CA ALA A 213 5.72 -24.17 -22.27
C ALA A 213 5.69 -25.47 -21.46
N GLY A 214 4.66 -26.33 -21.61
CA GLY A 214 4.53 -27.65 -21.00
C GLY A 214 4.78 -28.76 -21.99
#